data_e5789cd5d5b2c971659f001415c240cb
#
_entry.id   e5789cd5d5b2c971659f001415c240cb
#
_cell.length_a   1.000
_cell.length_b   1.000
_cell.length_c   1.000
_cell.angle_alpha   90.00
_cell.angle_beta   90.00
_cell.angle_gamma   90.00
#
_symmetry.space_group_name_H-M   'P 1'
#
loop_
_entity.id
_entity.type
_entity.pdbx_description
1 polymer ?
#
loop_
_entity_poly.entity_id
_entity_poly.type
_entity_poly.pdbx_seq_one_letter_code
_entity_poly.pdbx_strand_id
1 'polypeptide(L)'
;MKMNPEEITAIIKDQIKNYNVDLNVDDVGTVIEIGDGIAHIHGLDKAMSGELLDFGNDIYGMVLNLEQDNVGAVLLGGDTKIKEGDIVKRTGKIMQVPVGESMIGRVVDALGRPIDGKGPIHTTQSRPIEYPAPGIADRKSVKEPLQTGIKAIDALVPIGRGQRELIIGDRGTGKTAIAVDTILNQKGQNCICIYVAIGQKASTIARVVKTFEDHGAMDYTIVVAATASDSAPLQYMAPYSGVTMGEHFMYQGKHVLCVYDDLSKHATAYRAMSLLLRRPPGREAYPGDVFYLHSRLLERAAKLSDELGGGSITALPIIETLAGDVSGYIPTNVISITDGQIMLQTEAFYSGIRPAIDVGLSVSRVGGSAQIKAMKQIAGRMRLDLAQYRELAAFAQFGSDLDKSTKEQLDRGVRMVETLKQAQYSPLKVDEQILVIYTAVRGFLSDIPVNQVVNFQRDFLKFMNSNHLEIGQTIVEKQKLDDALEASINSAIEEFKSTYSYNK
;
A
#
# COMPACT_ATOMS: atom_id res chain seq x y z
N MET A 1 -43.12 20.17 -59.25
CA MET A 1 -42.03 19.67 -60.10
C MET A 1 -41.87 18.18 -59.77
N LYS A 2 -42.17 17.29 -60.74
CA LYS A 2 -41.88 15.87 -60.56
C LYS A 2 -40.41 15.63 -60.91
N MET A 3 -39.58 15.28 -59.99
CA MET A 3 -38.20 14.92 -60.28
C MET A 3 -38.19 13.64 -61.12
N ASN A 4 -37.35 13.64 -62.13
CA ASN A 4 -37.20 12.53 -63.09
C ASN A 4 -36.46 11.38 -62.36
N PRO A 5 -36.90 10.11 -62.53
CA PRO A 5 -36.23 8.97 -61.92
C PRO A 5 -34.72 8.87 -62.21
N GLU A 6 -34.27 9.35 -63.31
CA GLU A 6 -32.85 9.42 -63.70
C GLU A 6 -32.04 10.43 -62.85
N GLU A 7 -32.66 11.60 -62.52
CA GLU A 7 -32.02 12.59 -61.61
C GLU A 7 -31.93 12.09 -60.22
N ILE A 8 -32.93 11.36 -59.70
CA ILE A 8 -32.90 10.73 -58.37
C ILE A 8 -31.80 9.66 -58.32
N THR A 9 -31.66 8.86 -59.37
CA THR A 9 -30.62 7.86 -59.49
C THR A 9 -29.22 8.47 -59.58
N ALA A 10 -29.08 9.61 -60.25
CA ALA A 10 -27.81 10.34 -60.32
C ALA A 10 -27.42 10.95 -58.97
N ILE A 11 -28.37 11.52 -58.22
CA ILE A 11 -28.16 12.09 -56.90
C ILE A 11 -27.80 10.98 -55.88
N ILE A 12 -28.47 9.84 -55.93
CA ILE A 12 -28.17 8.68 -55.10
C ILE A 12 -26.79 8.11 -55.43
N LYS A 13 -26.43 8.00 -56.72
CA LYS A 13 -25.07 7.59 -57.11
C LYS A 13 -23.99 8.58 -56.69
N ASP A 14 -24.27 9.88 -56.75
CA ASP A 14 -23.33 10.91 -56.30
C ASP A 14 -23.22 10.95 -54.80
N GLN A 15 -24.30 10.75 -54.03
CA GLN A 15 -24.26 10.57 -52.58
C GLN A 15 -23.52 9.29 -52.17
N ILE A 16 -23.70 8.18 -52.89
CA ILE A 16 -22.94 6.93 -52.62
C ILE A 16 -21.45 7.09 -53.00
N LYS A 17 -21.13 7.86 -54.06
CA LYS A 17 -19.73 8.14 -54.42
C LYS A 17 -19.03 9.11 -53.48
N ASN A 18 -19.76 10.04 -52.88
CA ASN A 18 -19.26 11.01 -51.92
C ASN A 18 -19.37 10.49 -50.45
N TYR A 19 -19.91 9.28 -50.25
CA TYR A 19 -19.92 8.56 -49.00
C TYR A 19 -18.61 7.79 -48.77
N ASN A 20 -17.49 8.35 -49.22
CA ASN A 20 -16.17 7.98 -48.78
C ASN A 20 -15.84 8.79 -47.53
N VAL A 21 -16.45 8.42 -46.40
CA VAL A 21 -15.74 8.47 -45.14
C VAL A 21 -14.77 7.29 -45.24
N ASP A 22 -13.49 7.56 -45.32
CA ASP A 22 -12.43 6.56 -45.07
C ASP A 22 -12.54 6.11 -43.61
N LEU A 23 -13.59 5.40 -43.29
CA LEU A 23 -13.67 4.54 -42.11
C LEU A 23 -12.79 3.35 -42.48
N ASN A 24 -11.58 3.36 -41.99
CA ASN A 24 -10.77 2.16 -41.94
C ASN A 24 -11.62 1.13 -41.19
N VAL A 25 -12.16 0.13 -41.83
CA VAL A 25 -13.09 -0.85 -41.28
C VAL A 25 -12.43 -1.59 -40.07
N ASP A 26 -11.11 -1.63 -40.10
CA ASP A 26 -10.28 -2.25 -39.01
C ASP A 26 -10.24 -1.41 -37.72
N ASP A 27 -10.63 -0.16 -37.71
CA ASP A 27 -10.57 0.79 -36.60
C ASP A 27 -11.93 1.05 -35.92
N VAL A 28 -12.98 0.41 -36.44
CA VAL A 28 -14.36 0.58 -35.97
C VAL A 28 -14.98 -0.78 -35.68
N GLY A 29 -15.66 -0.88 -34.53
CA GLY A 29 -16.43 -2.05 -34.16
C GLY A 29 -17.86 -1.71 -33.75
N THR A 30 -18.67 -2.72 -33.55
CA THR A 30 -20.06 -2.61 -33.11
C THR A 30 -20.28 -3.36 -31.83
N VAL A 31 -20.94 -2.74 -30.85
CA VAL A 31 -21.32 -3.39 -29.58
C VAL A 31 -22.32 -4.50 -29.88
N ILE A 32 -21.98 -5.75 -29.51
CA ILE A 32 -22.85 -6.93 -29.63
C ILE A 32 -23.66 -7.13 -28.37
N GLU A 33 -22.99 -7.00 -27.21
CA GLU A 33 -23.57 -7.25 -25.88
C GLU A 33 -22.95 -6.25 -24.90
N ILE A 34 -23.76 -5.73 -23.99
CA ILE A 34 -23.32 -4.82 -22.93
C ILE A 34 -24.05 -5.12 -21.64
N GLY A 35 -23.33 -5.14 -20.53
CA GLY A 35 -23.89 -5.34 -19.18
C GLY A 35 -22.79 -5.30 -18.12
N ASP A 36 -23.16 -4.84 -16.91
CA ASP A 36 -22.31 -4.81 -15.74
C ASP A 36 -20.91 -4.21 -15.95
N GLY A 37 -20.82 -3.19 -16.82
CA GLY A 37 -19.56 -2.51 -17.14
C GLY A 37 -18.64 -3.26 -18.11
N ILE A 38 -19.14 -4.30 -18.79
CA ILE A 38 -18.43 -5.04 -19.84
C ILE A 38 -19.16 -4.85 -21.17
N ALA A 39 -18.41 -4.67 -22.25
CA ALA A 39 -18.92 -4.66 -23.61
C ALA A 39 -18.18 -5.71 -24.46
N HIS A 40 -18.96 -6.51 -25.21
CA HIS A 40 -18.45 -7.36 -26.28
C HIS A 40 -18.65 -6.64 -27.61
N ILE A 41 -17.59 -6.54 -28.40
CA ILE A 41 -17.53 -5.71 -29.61
C ILE A 41 -17.12 -6.59 -30.78
N HIS A 42 -17.88 -6.57 -31.84
CA HIS A 42 -17.53 -7.23 -33.10
C HIS A 42 -16.71 -6.30 -33.98
N GLY A 43 -15.72 -6.83 -34.65
CA GLY A 43 -14.73 -6.03 -35.39
C GLY A 43 -13.58 -5.62 -34.48
N LEU A 44 -12.89 -4.51 -34.83
CA LEU A 44 -11.68 -4.04 -34.14
C LEU A 44 -10.50 -5.04 -34.25
N ASP A 45 -10.31 -5.66 -35.41
CA ASP A 45 -9.35 -6.75 -35.63
C ASP A 45 -7.88 -6.39 -35.29
N LYS A 46 -7.57 -5.09 -35.27
CA LYS A 46 -6.24 -4.57 -34.93
C LYS A 46 -6.15 -4.05 -33.48
N ALA A 47 -7.18 -4.26 -32.66
CA ALA A 47 -7.17 -3.82 -31.27
C ALA A 47 -6.05 -4.50 -30.47
N MET A 48 -5.42 -3.73 -29.58
CA MET A 48 -4.37 -4.21 -28.69
C MET A 48 -4.90 -4.41 -27.28
N SER A 49 -4.36 -5.38 -26.55
CA SER A 49 -4.67 -5.53 -25.12
C SER A 49 -4.25 -4.27 -24.35
N GLY A 50 -5.12 -3.75 -23.50
CA GLY A 50 -4.93 -2.49 -22.78
C GLY A 50 -5.19 -1.23 -23.61
N GLU A 51 -5.63 -1.36 -24.87
CA GLU A 51 -5.98 -0.23 -25.70
C GLU A 51 -7.26 0.46 -25.20
N LEU A 52 -7.25 1.79 -25.25
CA LEU A 52 -8.41 2.62 -24.95
C LEU A 52 -9.34 2.65 -26.15
N LEU A 53 -10.61 2.34 -25.94
CA LEU A 53 -11.68 2.42 -26.94
C LEU A 53 -12.60 3.59 -26.62
N ASP A 54 -13.07 4.29 -27.67
CA ASP A 54 -14.02 5.39 -27.59
C ASP A 54 -15.42 4.90 -27.98
N PHE A 55 -16.34 4.89 -27.04
CA PHE A 55 -17.75 4.54 -27.22
C PHE A 55 -18.64 5.75 -27.56
N GLY A 56 -18.04 6.95 -27.71
CA GLY A 56 -18.77 8.18 -27.81
C GLY A 56 -19.33 8.69 -26.47
N ASN A 57 -19.91 9.89 -26.47
CA ASN A 57 -20.52 10.51 -25.28
C ASN A 57 -19.57 10.61 -24.06
N ASP A 58 -18.25 10.79 -24.31
CA ASP A 58 -17.19 10.80 -23.31
C ASP A 58 -17.07 9.49 -22.50
N ILE A 59 -17.54 8.37 -23.05
CA ILE A 59 -17.41 7.06 -22.44
C ILE A 59 -16.26 6.30 -23.11
N TYR A 60 -15.35 5.84 -22.29
CA TYR A 60 -14.19 5.06 -22.73
C TYR A 60 -14.24 3.66 -22.14
N GLY A 61 -13.62 2.71 -22.84
CA GLY A 61 -13.41 1.36 -22.36
C GLY A 61 -11.97 0.94 -22.60
N MET A 62 -11.53 -0.10 -21.89
CA MET A 62 -10.22 -0.69 -22.06
C MET A 62 -10.35 -2.14 -22.53
N VAL A 63 -9.60 -2.50 -23.56
CA VAL A 63 -9.54 -3.86 -24.10
C VAL A 63 -8.89 -4.81 -23.11
N LEU A 64 -9.58 -5.86 -22.70
CA LEU A 64 -9.06 -6.92 -21.84
C LEU A 64 -9.03 -8.30 -22.47
N ASN A 65 -9.95 -8.59 -23.38
CA ASN A 65 -10.03 -9.89 -24.04
C ASN A 65 -9.97 -9.70 -25.55
N LEU A 66 -9.09 -10.46 -26.21
CA LEU A 66 -9.00 -10.51 -27.66
C LEU A 66 -9.37 -11.94 -28.06
N GLU A 67 -10.55 -12.09 -28.66
CA GLU A 67 -11.05 -13.36 -29.16
C GLU A 67 -11.06 -13.35 -30.69
N GLN A 68 -11.34 -14.48 -31.31
CA GLN A 68 -11.28 -14.61 -32.77
C GLN A 68 -12.32 -13.72 -33.47
N ASP A 69 -13.51 -13.61 -32.90
CA ASP A 69 -14.66 -12.94 -33.53
C ASP A 69 -15.13 -11.70 -32.75
N ASN A 70 -14.56 -11.43 -31.59
CA ASN A 70 -14.95 -10.28 -30.78
C ASN A 70 -13.83 -9.77 -29.85
N VAL A 71 -14.01 -8.54 -29.38
CA VAL A 71 -13.15 -7.89 -28.40
C VAL A 71 -13.96 -7.65 -27.13
N GLY A 72 -13.49 -8.18 -26.01
CA GLY A 72 -14.05 -7.90 -24.68
C GLY A 72 -13.40 -6.65 -24.08
N ALA A 73 -14.18 -5.63 -23.82
CA ALA A 73 -13.72 -4.38 -23.21
C ALA A 73 -14.44 -4.10 -21.90
N VAL A 74 -13.72 -3.51 -20.94
CA VAL A 74 -14.27 -3.01 -19.69
C VAL A 74 -14.52 -1.52 -19.77
N LEU A 75 -15.68 -1.07 -19.32
CA LEU A 75 -16.05 0.34 -19.39
C LEU A 75 -15.47 1.11 -18.20
N LEU A 76 -14.93 2.28 -18.48
CA LEU A 76 -14.32 3.20 -17.51
C LEU A 76 -15.31 4.27 -17.03
N GLY A 77 -16.60 3.92 -17.04
CA GLY A 77 -17.71 4.80 -16.65
C GLY A 77 -19.02 4.04 -16.61
N GLY A 78 -20.15 4.76 -16.54
CA GLY A 78 -21.48 4.14 -16.54
C GLY A 78 -21.83 3.60 -17.93
N ASP A 79 -22.45 2.41 -17.96
CA ASP A 79 -22.89 1.70 -19.16
C ASP A 79 -24.28 2.14 -19.68
N THR A 80 -25.03 2.90 -18.90
CA THR A 80 -26.44 3.26 -19.14
C THR A 80 -26.69 4.03 -20.46
N LYS A 81 -25.66 4.62 -21.03
CA LYS A 81 -25.78 5.40 -22.29
C LYS A 81 -25.33 4.63 -23.53
N ILE A 82 -24.81 3.42 -23.35
CA ILE A 82 -24.35 2.57 -24.46
C ILE A 82 -25.41 1.51 -24.73
N LYS A 83 -25.62 1.18 -26.02
CA LYS A 83 -26.61 0.18 -26.47
C LYS A 83 -25.96 -0.79 -27.43
N GLU A 84 -26.56 -1.97 -27.55
CA GLU A 84 -26.26 -2.90 -28.63
C GLU A 84 -26.45 -2.21 -29.98
N GLY A 85 -25.50 -2.40 -30.87
CA GLY A 85 -25.45 -1.74 -32.18
C GLY A 85 -24.69 -0.40 -32.21
N ASP A 86 -24.28 0.15 -31.05
CA ASP A 86 -23.50 1.37 -31.02
C ASP A 86 -22.08 1.15 -31.59
N ILE A 87 -21.57 2.20 -32.23
CA ILE A 87 -20.26 2.19 -32.87
C ILE A 87 -19.17 2.52 -31.86
N VAL A 88 -18.13 1.68 -31.83
CA VAL A 88 -16.94 1.86 -31.00
C VAL A 88 -15.73 2.10 -31.90
N LYS A 89 -14.87 3.04 -31.50
CA LYS A 89 -13.67 3.41 -32.26
C LYS A 89 -12.42 3.07 -31.45
N ARG A 90 -11.41 2.56 -32.13
CA ARG A 90 -10.06 2.46 -31.57
C ARG A 90 -9.46 3.85 -31.40
N THR A 91 -8.71 4.03 -30.33
CA THR A 91 -7.92 5.25 -30.13
C THR A 91 -6.46 5.10 -30.56
N GLY A 92 -6.00 3.86 -30.75
CA GLY A 92 -4.58 3.53 -30.99
C GLY A 92 -3.68 3.84 -29.78
N LYS A 93 -4.27 4.15 -28.62
CA LYS A 93 -3.52 4.53 -27.41
C LYS A 93 -3.78 3.53 -26.30
N ILE A 94 -2.73 3.12 -25.64
CA ILE A 94 -2.82 2.35 -24.39
C ILE A 94 -3.29 3.28 -23.28
N MET A 95 -4.09 2.77 -22.33
CA MET A 95 -4.62 3.52 -21.20
C MET A 95 -3.48 4.18 -20.40
N GLN A 96 -3.62 5.49 -20.17
CA GLN A 96 -2.65 6.32 -19.45
C GLN A 96 -3.32 7.10 -18.32
N VAL A 97 -2.54 7.47 -17.32
CA VAL A 97 -2.95 8.37 -16.24
C VAL A 97 -2.05 9.60 -16.16
N PRO A 98 -2.60 10.75 -15.75
CA PRO A 98 -1.81 11.94 -15.49
C PRO A 98 -0.82 11.70 -14.34
N VAL A 99 0.37 12.27 -14.47
CA VAL A 99 1.44 12.18 -13.48
C VAL A 99 2.09 13.54 -13.28
N GLY A 100 2.81 13.73 -12.19
CA GLY A 100 3.56 14.95 -11.91
C GLY A 100 3.35 15.49 -10.50
N GLU A 101 4.10 16.53 -10.16
CA GLU A 101 4.03 17.15 -8.83
C GLU A 101 2.67 17.77 -8.52
N SER A 102 1.93 18.21 -9.55
CA SER A 102 0.56 18.74 -9.39
C SER A 102 -0.45 17.73 -8.85
N MET A 103 -0.10 16.43 -8.82
CA MET A 103 -0.91 15.37 -8.23
C MET A 103 -0.76 15.30 -6.70
N ILE A 104 0.34 15.82 -6.14
CA ILE A 104 0.58 15.81 -4.69
C ILE A 104 -0.46 16.70 -3.99
N GLY A 105 -1.00 16.22 -2.88
CA GLY A 105 -2.04 16.92 -2.12
C GLY A 105 -3.45 16.72 -2.67
N ARG A 106 -3.63 15.91 -3.71
CA ARG A 106 -4.90 15.70 -4.38
C ARG A 106 -5.49 14.32 -4.09
N VAL A 107 -6.83 14.26 -4.14
CA VAL A 107 -7.59 13.02 -4.13
C VAL A 107 -8.17 12.82 -5.53
N VAL A 108 -7.82 11.71 -6.15
CA VAL A 108 -8.17 11.39 -7.54
C VAL A 108 -8.85 10.03 -7.64
N ASP A 109 -9.62 9.83 -8.71
CA ASP A 109 -10.16 8.52 -9.06
C ASP A 109 -9.11 7.61 -9.73
N ALA A 110 -9.50 6.40 -10.10
CA ALA A 110 -8.63 5.44 -10.79
C ALA A 110 -8.11 5.92 -12.15
N LEU A 111 -8.70 6.94 -12.75
CA LEU A 111 -8.28 7.56 -14.02
C LEU A 111 -7.41 8.80 -13.80
N GLY A 112 -7.12 9.16 -12.54
CA GLY A 112 -6.38 10.37 -12.19
C GLY A 112 -7.20 11.66 -12.25
N ARG A 113 -8.53 11.58 -12.35
CA ARG A 113 -9.42 12.75 -12.33
C ARG A 113 -9.65 13.20 -10.89
N PRO A 114 -9.59 14.52 -10.60
CA PRO A 114 -9.77 15.02 -9.23
C PRO A 114 -11.21 14.82 -8.74
N ILE A 115 -11.33 14.32 -7.50
CA ILE A 115 -12.60 14.11 -6.81
C ILE A 115 -12.68 14.85 -5.46
N ASP A 116 -11.69 15.71 -5.18
CA ASP A 116 -11.53 16.45 -3.93
C ASP A 116 -12.20 17.84 -3.93
N GLY A 117 -12.84 18.22 -5.02
CA GLY A 117 -13.48 19.54 -5.13
C GLY A 117 -12.49 20.72 -5.27
N LYS A 118 -11.18 20.47 -5.37
CA LYS A 118 -10.14 21.52 -5.45
C LYS A 118 -9.88 21.99 -6.89
N GLY A 119 -10.81 21.70 -7.83
CA GLY A 119 -10.69 22.07 -9.24
C GLY A 119 -9.79 21.14 -10.07
N PRO A 120 -9.62 21.41 -11.38
CA PRO A 120 -8.87 20.58 -12.30
C PRO A 120 -7.38 20.52 -11.92
N ILE A 121 -6.74 19.40 -12.26
CA ILE A 121 -5.29 19.22 -12.14
C ILE A 121 -4.64 19.53 -13.48
N HIS A 122 -3.76 20.51 -13.49
CA HIS A 122 -3.01 20.88 -14.70
C HIS A 122 -1.68 20.13 -14.74
N THR A 123 -1.62 19.12 -15.61
CA THR A 123 -0.39 18.40 -15.94
C THR A 123 -0.36 18.13 -17.44
N THR A 124 0.83 18.21 -18.03
CA THR A 124 1.07 17.85 -19.45
C THR A 124 1.69 16.46 -19.58
N GLN A 125 1.96 15.79 -18.47
CA GLN A 125 2.64 14.49 -18.44
C GLN A 125 1.64 13.39 -18.12
N SER A 126 1.74 12.28 -18.85
CA SER A 126 0.99 11.05 -18.61
C SER A 126 1.90 9.85 -18.76
N ARG A 127 1.54 8.74 -18.13
CA ARG A 127 2.25 7.46 -18.24
C ARG A 127 1.25 6.32 -18.44
N PRO A 128 1.62 5.28 -19.22
CA PRO A 128 0.81 4.08 -19.35
C PRO A 128 0.61 3.41 -17.98
N ILE A 129 -0.60 2.93 -17.71
CA ILE A 129 -0.89 2.21 -16.45
C ILE A 129 -0.24 0.82 -16.42
N GLU A 130 -0.12 0.18 -17.55
CA GLU A 130 0.62 -1.06 -17.75
C GLU A 130 2.05 -0.72 -18.22
N TYR A 131 3.01 -0.96 -17.34
CA TYR A 131 4.42 -0.74 -17.62
C TYR A 131 5.24 -1.90 -17.04
N PRO A 132 6.25 -2.39 -17.74
CA PRO A 132 7.09 -3.47 -17.24
C PRO A 132 7.85 -3.04 -15.98
N ALA A 133 7.97 -3.97 -15.04
CA ALA A 133 8.79 -3.75 -13.84
C ALA A 133 10.27 -3.54 -14.22
N PRO A 134 11.05 -2.80 -13.39
CA PRO A 134 12.49 -2.67 -13.59
C PRO A 134 13.17 -4.05 -13.69
N GLY A 135 14.09 -4.20 -14.65
CA GLY A 135 14.85 -5.42 -14.86
C GLY A 135 15.82 -5.72 -13.70
N ILE A 136 16.48 -6.88 -13.77
CA ILE A 136 17.43 -7.30 -12.71
C ILE A 136 18.63 -6.35 -12.65
N ALA A 137 19.15 -5.91 -13.80
CA ALA A 137 20.27 -4.98 -13.88
C ALA A 137 19.91 -3.57 -13.39
N ASP A 138 18.63 -3.20 -13.45
CA ASP A 138 18.14 -1.87 -13.07
C ASP A 138 17.98 -1.72 -11.55
N ARG A 139 18.09 -2.82 -10.80
CA ARG A 139 17.82 -2.86 -9.35
C ARG A 139 19.11 -2.84 -8.53
N LYS A 140 19.00 -2.21 -7.36
CA LYS A 140 20.01 -2.21 -6.29
C LYS A 140 19.48 -2.93 -5.05
N SER A 141 20.36 -3.52 -4.27
CA SER A 141 19.98 -4.14 -2.98
C SER A 141 19.37 -3.13 -2.02
N VAL A 142 18.28 -3.53 -1.35
CA VAL A 142 17.59 -2.74 -0.33
C VAL A 142 18.42 -2.70 0.94
N LYS A 143 18.88 -1.51 1.35
CA LYS A 143 19.71 -1.28 2.56
C LYS A 143 19.32 -0.04 3.33
N GLU A 144 18.53 0.85 2.75
CA GLU A 144 18.09 2.08 3.39
C GLU A 144 16.78 1.84 4.14
N PRO A 145 16.67 2.20 5.44
CA PRO A 145 15.45 2.01 6.19
C PRO A 145 14.32 2.92 5.67
N LEU A 146 13.11 2.37 5.61
CA LEU A 146 11.88 3.13 5.61
C LEU A 146 11.35 3.14 7.05
N GLN A 147 11.46 4.24 7.74
CA GLN A 147 10.99 4.36 9.12
C GLN A 147 9.47 4.44 9.13
N THR A 148 8.82 3.46 9.75
CA THR A 148 7.36 3.46 9.89
C THR A 148 6.88 4.33 11.05
N GLY A 149 7.75 4.60 12.01
CA GLY A 149 7.42 5.27 13.26
C GLY A 149 6.74 4.34 14.28
N ILE A 150 6.61 3.06 13.96
CA ILE A 150 5.97 2.06 14.81
C ILE A 150 7.05 1.16 15.41
N LYS A 151 7.23 1.24 16.74
CA LYS A 151 8.28 0.55 17.49
C LYS A 151 8.39 -0.95 17.14
N ALA A 152 7.25 -1.63 17.11
CA ALA A 152 7.22 -3.07 16.86
C ALA A 152 7.68 -3.42 15.44
N ILE A 153 7.41 -2.57 14.45
CA ILE A 153 7.82 -2.78 13.05
C ILE A 153 9.28 -2.43 12.89
N ASP A 154 9.67 -1.23 13.23
CA ASP A 154 11.02 -0.72 12.98
C ASP A 154 12.09 -1.51 13.75
N ALA A 155 11.73 -2.07 14.94
CA ALA A 155 12.62 -2.92 15.71
C ALA A 155 12.63 -4.39 15.26
N LEU A 156 11.47 -4.99 14.97
CA LEU A 156 11.34 -6.44 14.81
C LEU A 156 11.08 -6.91 13.38
N VAL A 157 10.43 -6.11 12.57
CA VAL A 157 10.08 -6.41 11.16
C VAL A 157 10.43 -5.21 10.26
N PRO A 158 11.71 -4.78 10.23
CA PRO A 158 12.09 -3.54 9.58
C PRO A 158 11.86 -3.57 8.08
N ILE A 159 11.43 -2.44 7.55
CA ILE A 159 11.13 -2.25 6.13
C ILE A 159 12.21 -1.37 5.50
N GLY A 160 12.69 -1.76 4.32
CA GLY A 160 13.65 -0.99 3.54
C GLY A 160 13.00 -0.26 2.35
N ARG A 161 13.62 0.83 1.92
CA ARG A 161 13.20 1.58 0.73
C ARG A 161 13.37 0.75 -0.53
N GLY A 162 12.27 0.42 -1.17
CA GLY A 162 12.22 -0.48 -2.34
C GLY A 162 11.73 -1.89 -2.02
N GLN A 163 11.38 -2.18 -0.76
CA GLN A 163 10.87 -3.47 -0.31
C GLN A 163 9.34 -3.54 -0.52
N ARG A 164 8.84 -4.77 -0.66
CA ARG A 164 7.41 -5.10 -0.64
C ARG A 164 7.11 -5.82 0.67
N GLU A 165 6.39 -5.17 1.57
CA GLU A 165 6.05 -5.75 2.87
C GLU A 165 4.53 -5.82 3.02
N LEU A 166 4.02 -7.04 3.15
CA LEU A 166 2.58 -7.30 3.26
C LEU A 166 2.08 -7.00 4.67
N ILE A 167 0.94 -6.30 4.78
CA ILE A 167 0.19 -6.17 6.02
C ILE A 167 -1.03 -7.08 5.92
N ILE A 168 -1.11 -8.10 6.78
CA ILE A 168 -2.13 -9.15 6.67
C ILE A 168 -2.80 -9.41 8.04
N GLY A 169 -4.10 -9.66 8.03
CA GLY A 169 -4.89 -9.98 9.23
C GLY A 169 -6.37 -9.79 9.01
N ASP A 170 -7.17 -10.17 9.99
CA ASP A 170 -8.61 -10.08 9.94
C ASP A 170 -9.11 -8.64 9.88
N ARG A 171 -10.40 -8.50 9.54
CA ARG A 171 -11.04 -7.18 9.51
C ARG A 171 -11.03 -6.53 10.91
N GLY A 172 -10.66 -5.25 10.96
CA GLY A 172 -10.68 -4.48 12.21
C GLY A 172 -9.47 -4.67 13.12
N THR A 173 -8.41 -5.39 12.71
CA THR A 173 -7.19 -5.63 13.49
C THR A 173 -6.17 -4.48 13.42
N GLY A 174 -6.44 -3.42 12.66
CA GLY A 174 -5.57 -2.24 12.59
C GLY A 174 -4.67 -2.15 11.36
N LYS A 175 -4.90 -2.92 10.30
CA LYS A 175 -4.10 -2.89 9.06
C LYS A 175 -3.96 -1.49 8.47
N THR A 176 -5.10 -0.83 8.23
CA THR A 176 -5.15 0.56 7.73
C THR A 176 -4.47 1.53 8.69
N ALA A 177 -4.59 1.32 10.02
CA ALA A 177 -3.93 2.17 11.02
C ALA A 177 -2.40 2.15 10.87
N ILE A 178 -1.81 0.97 10.69
CA ILE A 178 -0.36 0.82 10.45
C ILE A 178 0.05 1.57 9.17
N ALA A 179 -0.71 1.42 8.09
CA ALA A 179 -0.42 2.10 6.84
C ALA A 179 -0.52 3.63 6.97
N VAL A 180 -1.55 4.14 7.64
CA VAL A 180 -1.73 5.57 7.91
C VAL A 180 -0.60 6.11 8.78
N ASP A 181 -0.26 5.45 9.89
CA ASP A 181 0.83 5.87 10.77
C ASP A 181 2.19 5.88 10.04
N THR A 182 2.42 4.90 9.16
CA THR A 182 3.62 4.87 8.30
C THR A 182 3.66 6.08 7.36
N ILE A 183 2.53 6.47 6.75
CA ILE A 183 2.46 7.69 5.92
C ILE A 183 2.71 8.93 6.76
N LEU A 184 2.08 9.06 7.94
CA LEU A 184 2.28 10.20 8.83
C LEU A 184 3.76 10.39 9.22
N ASN A 185 4.48 9.29 9.42
CA ASN A 185 5.90 9.31 9.76
C ASN A 185 6.82 9.73 8.60
N GLN A 186 6.33 9.79 7.37
CA GLN A 186 7.18 10.22 6.24
C GLN A 186 7.40 11.74 6.18
N LYS A 187 6.77 12.51 7.06
CA LYS A 187 7.01 13.96 7.14
C LYS A 187 8.48 14.26 7.37
N GLY A 188 9.11 14.97 6.43
CA GLY A 188 10.54 15.31 6.49
C GLY A 188 11.49 14.15 6.13
N GLN A 189 10.99 12.98 5.72
CA GLN A 189 11.81 11.82 5.34
C GLN A 189 12.16 11.77 3.84
N ASN A 190 11.87 12.84 3.09
CA ASN A 190 12.07 12.88 1.63
C ASN A 190 11.42 11.69 0.91
N CYS A 191 10.16 11.40 1.26
CA CYS A 191 9.39 10.31 0.71
C CYS A 191 8.01 10.82 0.29
N ILE A 192 7.63 10.56 -0.97
CA ILE A 192 6.30 10.84 -1.48
C ILE A 192 5.42 9.62 -1.19
N CYS A 193 4.22 9.86 -0.69
CA CYS A 193 3.30 8.80 -0.34
C CYS A 193 2.16 8.70 -1.36
N ILE A 194 1.75 7.47 -1.66
CA ILE A 194 0.57 7.20 -2.48
C ILE A 194 -0.31 6.23 -1.70
N TYR A 195 -1.50 6.68 -1.34
CA TYR A 195 -2.50 5.85 -0.68
C TYR A 195 -3.58 5.46 -1.69
N VAL A 196 -3.65 4.16 -2.01
CA VAL A 196 -4.63 3.61 -2.95
C VAL A 196 -5.73 2.93 -2.17
N ALA A 197 -6.92 3.54 -2.13
CA ALA A 197 -8.11 2.97 -1.52
C ALA A 197 -8.90 2.17 -2.57
N ILE A 198 -9.07 0.87 -2.33
CA ILE A 198 -9.70 -0.05 -3.29
C ILE A 198 -10.95 -0.66 -2.67
N GLY A 199 -12.11 -0.40 -3.27
CA GLY A 199 -13.39 -0.97 -2.84
C GLY A 199 -13.79 -0.61 -1.40
N GLN A 200 -13.30 0.51 -0.87
CA GLN A 200 -13.64 1.00 0.46
C GLN A 200 -14.87 1.90 0.43
N LYS A 201 -15.54 2.02 1.58
CA LYS A 201 -16.64 2.99 1.72
C LYS A 201 -16.11 4.43 1.60
N ALA A 202 -16.80 5.28 0.87
CA ALA A 202 -16.45 6.69 0.70
C ALA A 202 -16.21 7.41 2.05
N SER A 203 -17.03 7.11 3.07
CA SER A 203 -16.88 7.65 4.42
C SER A 203 -15.58 7.23 5.11
N THR A 204 -15.06 6.04 4.81
CA THR A 204 -13.76 5.57 5.34
C THR A 204 -12.62 6.32 4.68
N ILE A 205 -12.69 6.48 3.36
CA ILE A 205 -11.69 7.24 2.59
C ILE A 205 -11.66 8.70 3.05
N ALA A 206 -12.83 9.34 3.18
CA ALA A 206 -12.93 10.71 3.66
C ALA A 206 -12.28 10.89 5.05
N ARG A 207 -12.45 9.93 5.97
CA ARG A 207 -11.80 9.96 7.29
C ARG A 207 -10.28 9.83 7.19
N VAL A 208 -9.76 8.97 6.32
CA VAL A 208 -8.31 8.83 6.10
C VAL A 208 -7.73 10.14 5.53
N VAL A 209 -8.38 10.70 4.50
CA VAL A 209 -7.99 11.99 3.90
C VAL A 209 -7.97 13.09 4.97
N LYS A 210 -9.05 13.17 5.79
CA LYS A 210 -9.12 14.14 6.88
C LYS A 210 -7.98 13.96 7.89
N THR A 211 -7.64 12.72 8.23
CA THR A 211 -6.48 12.44 9.10
C THR A 211 -5.17 12.93 8.48
N PHE A 212 -4.97 12.73 7.17
CA PHE A 212 -3.79 13.27 6.47
C PHE A 212 -3.76 14.79 6.46
N GLU A 213 -4.90 15.46 6.25
CA GLU A 213 -5.01 16.92 6.31
C GLU A 213 -4.68 17.45 7.70
N ASP A 214 -5.27 16.86 8.75
CA ASP A 214 -5.08 17.30 10.13
C ASP A 214 -3.63 17.18 10.62
N HIS A 215 -2.85 16.23 10.05
CA HIS A 215 -1.43 16.04 10.36
C HIS A 215 -0.47 16.66 9.34
N GLY A 216 -0.98 17.35 8.30
CA GLY A 216 -0.18 17.92 7.24
C GLY A 216 0.50 16.90 6.33
N ALA A 217 -0.05 15.67 6.25
CA ALA A 217 0.50 14.62 5.41
C ALA A 217 0.08 14.76 3.94
N MET A 218 -0.96 15.54 3.64
CA MET A 218 -1.35 15.83 2.25
C MET A 218 -0.26 16.59 1.48
N ASP A 219 0.65 17.30 2.15
CA ASP A 219 1.74 18.03 1.50
C ASP A 219 2.71 17.13 0.71
N TYR A 220 2.70 15.82 0.99
CA TYR A 220 3.55 14.82 0.32
C TYR A 220 2.79 13.56 -0.08
N THR A 221 1.45 13.58 -0.05
CA THR A 221 0.62 12.39 -0.31
C THR A 221 -0.32 12.61 -1.48
N ILE A 222 -0.44 11.60 -2.34
CA ILE A 222 -1.48 11.45 -3.37
C ILE A 222 -2.44 10.37 -2.90
N VAL A 223 -3.75 10.62 -2.98
CA VAL A 223 -4.78 9.63 -2.68
C VAL A 223 -5.47 9.21 -3.97
N VAL A 224 -5.41 7.93 -4.31
CA VAL A 224 -6.14 7.33 -5.44
C VAL A 224 -7.30 6.52 -4.87
N ALA A 225 -8.52 6.87 -5.22
CA ALA A 225 -9.69 6.25 -4.64
C ALA A 225 -10.58 5.59 -5.69
N ALA A 226 -10.85 4.30 -5.48
CA ALA A 226 -11.93 3.56 -6.12
C ALA A 226 -12.85 3.02 -5.02
N THR A 227 -14.02 3.62 -4.88
CA THR A 227 -14.95 3.32 -3.77
C THR A 227 -15.68 1.99 -4.00
N ALA A 228 -16.35 1.49 -2.97
CA ALA A 228 -17.17 0.29 -3.08
C ALA A 228 -18.40 0.44 -4.00
N SER A 229 -18.77 1.67 -4.34
CA SER A 229 -19.84 1.98 -5.29
C SER A 229 -19.35 2.13 -6.73
N ASP A 230 -18.04 2.22 -6.93
CA ASP A 230 -17.47 2.29 -8.27
C ASP A 230 -17.47 0.91 -8.94
N SER A 231 -17.50 0.91 -10.25
CA SER A 231 -17.49 -0.33 -11.05
C SER A 231 -16.23 -1.16 -10.82
N ALA A 232 -16.32 -2.47 -11.03
CA ALA A 232 -15.19 -3.37 -10.89
C ALA A 232 -13.96 -2.96 -11.73
N PRO A 233 -14.10 -2.48 -12.98
CA PRO A 233 -12.98 -1.96 -13.76
C PRO A 233 -12.21 -0.83 -13.08
N LEU A 234 -12.88 0.12 -12.45
CA LEU A 234 -12.22 1.21 -11.74
C LEU A 234 -11.47 0.72 -10.49
N GLN A 235 -12.05 -0.23 -9.76
CA GLN A 235 -11.37 -0.87 -8.63
C GLN A 235 -10.15 -1.68 -9.06
N TYR A 236 -10.22 -2.33 -10.24
CA TYR A 236 -9.10 -3.03 -10.85
C TYR A 236 -7.97 -2.07 -11.25
N MET A 237 -8.30 -0.92 -11.82
CA MET A 237 -7.31 0.02 -12.32
C MET A 237 -6.60 0.82 -11.23
N ALA A 238 -7.27 1.12 -10.12
CA ALA A 238 -6.76 2.01 -9.08
C ALA A 238 -5.32 1.69 -8.61
N PRO A 239 -4.94 0.44 -8.28
CA PRO A 239 -3.58 0.14 -7.85
C PRO A 239 -2.53 0.34 -8.95
N TYR A 240 -2.86 0.04 -10.20
CA TYR A 240 -1.97 0.29 -11.33
C TYR A 240 -1.79 1.79 -11.58
N SER A 241 -2.85 2.57 -11.47
CA SER A 241 -2.78 4.04 -11.56
C SER A 241 -1.89 4.61 -10.45
N GLY A 242 -2.06 4.13 -9.22
CA GLY A 242 -1.25 4.56 -8.09
C GLY A 242 0.23 4.27 -8.27
N VAL A 243 0.61 3.04 -8.65
CA VAL A 243 2.02 2.70 -8.87
C VAL A 243 2.61 3.48 -10.04
N THR A 244 1.83 3.73 -11.10
CA THR A 244 2.26 4.53 -12.26
C THR A 244 2.59 5.97 -11.85
N MET A 245 1.78 6.59 -10.98
CA MET A 245 2.09 7.89 -10.41
C MET A 245 3.37 7.84 -9.57
N GLY A 246 3.59 6.75 -8.83
CA GLY A 246 4.81 6.52 -8.05
C GLY A 246 6.06 6.36 -8.91
N GLU A 247 5.96 5.65 -10.01
CA GLU A 247 7.07 5.45 -10.94
C GLU A 247 7.59 6.76 -11.54
N HIS A 248 6.69 7.72 -11.78
CA HIS A 248 7.10 9.04 -12.25
C HIS A 248 8.15 9.66 -11.31
N PHE A 249 7.95 9.56 -10.01
CA PHE A 249 8.88 10.09 -9.02
C PHE A 249 10.10 9.18 -8.81
N MET A 250 9.91 7.86 -8.84
CA MET A 250 11.00 6.89 -8.70
C MET A 250 12.06 7.08 -9.78
N TYR A 251 11.66 7.25 -11.04
CA TYR A 251 12.59 7.50 -12.16
C TYR A 251 13.21 8.90 -12.14
N GLN A 252 12.74 9.81 -11.27
CA GLN A 252 13.39 11.07 -10.96
C GLN A 252 14.38 10.99 -9.78
N GLY A 253 14.68 9.79 -9.29
CA GLY A 253 15.55 9.56 -8.15
C GLY A 253 14.89 9.80 -6.79
N LYS A 254 13.57 10.03 -6.73
CA LYS A 254 12.84 10.24 -5.48
C LYS A 254 12.42 8.90 -4.84
N HIS A 255 12.12 8.92 -3.55
CA HIS A 255 11.59 7.77 -2.83
C HIS A 255 10.08 7.86 -2.72
N VAL A 256 9.41 6.73 -2.91
CA VAL A 256 7.95 6.63 -2.87
C VAL A 256 7.54 5.51 -1.94
N LEU A 257 6.51 5.76 -1.14
CA LEU A 257 5.77 4.75 -0.38
C LEU A 257 4.39 4.58 -1.02
N CYS A 258 4.09 3.38 -1.49
CA CYS A 258 2.80 3.06 -2.11
C CYS A 258 2.04 2.05 -1.24
N VAL A 259 0.89 2.45 -0.72
CA VAL A 259 -0.01 1.62 0.09
C VAL A 259 -1.20 1.19 -0.76
N TYR A 260 -1.54 -0.11 -0.73
CA TYR A 260 -2.71 -0.67 -1.42
C TYR A 260 -3.72 -1.20 -0.40
N ASP A 261 -4.78 -0.46 -0.13
CA ASP A 261 -5.78 -0.79 0.89
C ASP A 261 -7.16 -1.06 0.26
N ASP A 262 -7.54 -2.31 -0.12
CA ASP A 262 -6.78 -3.55 0.02
C ASP A 262 -6.76 -4.39 -1.28
N LEU A 263 -5.78 -5.23 -1.43
CA LEU A 263 -5.65 -6.11 -2.59
C LEU A 263 -6.63 -7.31 -2.57
N SER A 264 -7.27 -7.63 -1.45
CA SER A 264 -8.33 -8.63 -1.41
C SER A 264 -9.54 -8.19 -2.24
N LYS A 265 -9.92 -6.90 -2.14
CA LYS A 265 -10.99 -6.32 -2.96
C LYS A 265 -10.57 -6.14 -4.40
N HIS A 266 -9.30 -5.81 -4.66
CA HIS A 266 -8.74 -5.79 -6.01
C HIS A 266 -8.90 -7.14 -6.71
N ALA A 267 -8.55 -8.24 -6.03
CA ALA A 267 -8.74 -9.59 -6.56
C ALA A 267 -10.21 -9.92 -6.79
N THR A 268 -11.10 -9.49 -5.88
CA THR A 268 -12.56 -9.70 -6.03
C THR A 268 -13.11 -8.96 -7.25
N ALA A 269 -12.68 -7.71 -7.48
CA ALA A 269 -13.06 -6.94 -8.67
C ALA A 269 -12.58 -7.64 -9.96
N TYR A 270 -11.33 -8.12 -9.96
CA TYR A 270 -10.78 -8.86 -11.10
C TYR A 270 -11.52 -10.18 -11.36
N ARG A 271 -11.90 -10.91 -10.30
CA ARG A 271 -12.74 -12.11 -10.42
C ARG A 271 -14.10 -11.80 -11.05
N ALA A 272 -14.76 -10.73 -10.60
CA ALA A 272 -16.05 -10.32 -11.15
C ALA A 272 -15.94 -10.01 -12.66
N MET A 273 -14.97 -9.19 -13.06
CA MET A 273 -14.71 -8.86 -14.46
C MET A 273 -14.39 -10.10 -15.30
N SER A 274 -13.56 -11.01 -14.78
CA SER A 274 -13.15 -12.22 -15.48
C SER A 274 -14.31 -13.17 -15.73
N LEU A 275 -15.24 -13.31 -14.76
CA LEU A 275 -16.45 -14.10 -14.92
C LEU A 275 -17.41 -13.50 -15.95
N LEU A 276 -17.57 -12.18 -15.94
CA LEU A 276 -18.38 -11.45 -16.94
C LEU A 276 -17.77 -11.55 -18.35
N LEU A 277 -16.45 -11.53 -18.47
CA LEU A 277 -15.73 -11.79 -19.72
C LEU A 277 -15.70 -13.29 -20.10
N ARG A 278 -16.43 -14.15 -19.39
CA ARG A 278 -16.54 -15.61 -19.63
C ARG A 278 -15.20 -16.34 -19.58
N ARG A 279 -14.21 -15.81 -18.86
CA ARG A 279 -12.94 -16.51 -18.62
C ARG A 279 -13.18 -17.71 -17.70
N PRO A 280 -12.58 -18.87 -17.97
CA PRO A 280 -12.79 -20.06 -17.15
C PRO A 280 -12.33 -19.84 -15.70
N PRO A 281 -13.20 -20.10 -14.69
CA PRO A 281 -12.83 -19.95 -13.29
C PRO A 281 -11.94 -21.10 -12.80
N GLY A 282 -10.99 -20.76 -11.94
CA GLY A 282 -10.15 -21.70 -11.20
C GLY A 282 -10.54 -21.79 -9.72
N ARG A 283 -9.54 -21.95 -8.84
CA ARG A 283 -9.73 -22.04 -7.38
C ARG A 283 -10.46 -20.81 -6.85
N GLU A 284 -11.48 -21.02 -6.00
CA GLU A 284 -12.32 -19.98 -5.41
C GLU A 284 -12.96 -19.04 -6.46
N ALA A 285 -13.21 -19.59 -7.66
CA ALA A 285 -13.72 -18.88 -8.84
C ALA A 285 -12.82 -17.73 -9.36
N TYR A 286 -11.58 -17.64 -8.91
CA TYR A 286 -10.60 -16.73 -9.49
C TYR A 286 -10.10 -17.23 -10.86
N PRO A 287 -9.79 -16.33 -11.80
CA PRO A 287 -9.18 -16.73 -13.06
C PRO A 287 -7.75 -17.25 -12.83
N GLY A 288 -7.24 -18.07 -13.75
CA GLY A 288 -5.92 -18.71 -13.62
C GLY A 288 -4.73 -17.74 -13.53
N ASP A 289 -4.91 -16.51 -13.98
CA ASP A 289 -3.90 -15.46 -14.00
C ASP A 289 -3.95 -14.49 -12.79
N VAL A 290 -4.72 -14.80 -11.74
CA VAL A 290 -4.83 -13.94 -10.56
C VAL A 290 -3.49 -13.77 -9.81
N PHE A 291 -2.59 -14.74 -9.88
CA PHE A 291 -1.23 -14.57 -9.37
C PHE A 291 -0.50 -13.45 -10.15
N TYR A 292 -0.60 -13.47 -11.47
CA TYR A 292 0.03 -12.47 -12.33
C TYR A 292 -0.57 -11.07 -12.12
N LEU A 293 -1.85 -10.96 -11.77
CA LEU A 293 -2.49 -9.70 -11.39
C LEU A 293 -1.69 -8.95 -10.32
N HIS A 294 -1.34 -9.63 -9.23
CA HIS A 294 -0.62 -9.02 -8.11
C HIS A 294 0.89 -8.99 -8.32
N SER A 295 1.48 -10.01 -8.99
CA SER A 295 2.93 -10.04 -9.21
C SER A 295 3.38 -8.92 -10.14
N ARG A 296 2.69 -8.66 -11.26
CA ARG A 296 3.04 -7.56 -12.17
C ARG A 296 2.84 -6.18 -11.56
N LEU A 297 1.93 -6.04 -10.57
CA LEU A 297 1.76 -4.81 -9.79
C LEU A 297 2.93 -4.61 -8.81
N LEU A 298 3.19 -5.62 -7.99
CA LEU A 298 4.12 -5.52 -6.85
C LEU A 298 5.58 -5.59 -7.30
N GLU A 299 5.90 -6.24 -8.41
CA GLU A 299 7.26 -6.24 -8.98
C GLU A 299 7.71 -4.85 -9.49
N ARG A 300 6.80 -3.93 -9.70
CA ARG A 300 7.12 -2.52 -10.03
C ARG A 300 7.71 -1.77 -8.84
N ALA A 301 7.48 -2.24 -7.61
CA ALA A 301 8.16 -1.74 -6.41
C ALA A 301 9.59 -2.28 -6.35
N ALA A 302 10.56 -1.38 -6.36
CA ALA A 302 11.98 -1.71 -6.38
C ALA A 302 12.83 -0.53 -5.88
N LYS A 303 14.10 -0.81 -5.55
CA LYS A 303 15.17 0.18 -5.41
C LYS A 303 15.95 0.20 -6.72
N LEU A 304 15.96 1.32 -7.41
CA LEU A 304 16.72 1.48 -8.65
C LEU A 304 18.22 1.60 -8.39
N SER A 305 19.01 1.21 -9.40
CA SER A 305 20.45 1.40 -9.42
C SER A 305 20.82 2.89 -9.44
N ASP A 306 22.05 3.21 -9.05
CA ASP A 306 22.51 4.61 -9.02
C ASP A 306 22.57 5.22 -10.42
N GLU A 307 22.77 4.38 -11.46
CA GLU A 307 22.72 4.79 -12.88
C GLU A 307 21.35 5.28 -13.31
N LEU A 308 20.29 4.77 -12.69
CA LEU A 308 18.91 5.19 -12.90
C LEU A 308 18.41 6.20 -11.85
N GLY A 309 19.35 6.86 -11.14
CA GLY A 309 19.05 7.92 -10.17
C GLY A 309 18.78 7.42 -8.75
N GLY A 310 18.83 6.11 -8.48
CA GLY A 310 18.72 5.55 -7.12
C GLY A 310 17.37 5.74 -6.44
N GLY A 311 16.31 6.09 -7.16
CA GLY A 311 14.96 6.19 -6.63
C GLY A 311 14.39 4.86 -6.14
N SER A 312 13.26 4.89 -5.45
CA SER A 312 12.62 3.65 -4.98
C SER A 312 11.11 3.76 -4.85
N ILE A 313 10.41 2.65 -5.03
CA ILE A 313 9.03 2.46 -4.57
C ILE A 313 9.03 1.36 -3.53
N THR A 314 8.57 1.67 -2.33
CA THR A 314 8.26 0.69 -1.28
C THR A 314 6.78 0.40 -1.32
N ALA A 315 6.40 -0.87 -1.39
CA ALA A 315 5.00 -1.28 -1.46
C ALA A 315 4.54 -1.86 -0.12
N LEU A 316 3.40 -1.36 0.37
CA LEU A 316 2.67 -1.92 1.51
C LEU A 316 1.29 -2.41 1.05
N PRO A 317 1.19 -3.60 0.45
CA PRO A 317 -0.09 -4.22 0.16
C PRO A 317 -0.78 -4.65 1.46
N ILE A 318 -2.10 -4.50 1.49
CA ILE A 318 -2.95 -4.98 2.59
C ILE A 318 -3.79 -6.14 2.08
N ILE A 319 -3.84 -7.22 2.85
CA ILE A 319 -4.71 -8.38 2.62
C ILE A 319 -5.59 -8.61 3.84
N GLU A 320 -6.87 -8.84 3.60
CA GLU A 320 -7.84 -9.23 4.62
C GLU A 320 -7.96 -10.75 4.69
N THR A 321 -7.83 -11.31 5.88
CA THR A 321 -8.08 -12.72 6.18
C THR A 321 -9.43 -12.92 6.84
N LEU A 322 -9.89 -14.16 6.89
CA LEU A 322 -11.06 -14.59 7.63
C LEU A 322 -10.62 -15.57 8.71
N ALA A 323 -10.94 -15.27 9.97
CA ALA A 323 -10.58 -16.10 11.14
C ALA A 323 -9.08 -16.46 11.22
N GLY A 324 -8.21 -15.53 10.81
CA GLY A 324 -6.75 -15.73 10.83
C GLY A 324 -6.22 -16.70 9.78
N ASP A 325 -7.05 -17.17 8.84
CA ASP A 325 -6.63 -18.13 7.83
C ASP A 325 -5.78 -17.47 6.74
N VAL A 326 -4.49 -17.75 6.77
CA VAL A 326 -3.51 -17.32 5.76
C VAL A 326 -3.33 -18.32 4.62
N SER A 327 -3.98 -19.49 4.69
CA SER A 327 -3.89 -20.54 3.67
C SER A 327 -4.84 -20.30 2.49
N GLY A 328 -5.69 -19.28 2.55
CA GLY A 328 -6.54 -18.83 1.46
C GLY A 328 -5.76 -18.53 0.19
N TYR A 329 -6.44 -18.57 -0.96
CA TYR A 329 -5.77 -18.47 -2.27
C TYR A 329 -5.05 -17.13 -2.47
N ILE A 330 -5.72 -16.02 -2.20
CA ILE A 330 -5.13 -14.67 -2.37
C ILE A 330 -4.05 -14.39 -1.31
N PRO A 331 -4.25 -14.66 0.00
CA PRO A 331 -3.18 -14.53 1.00
C PRO A 331 -1.90 -15.27 0.62
N THR A 332 -2.00 -16.55 0.25
CA THR A 332 -0.85 -17.38 -0.13
C THR A 332 -0.09 -16.80 -1.32
N ASN A 333 -0.81 -16.32 -2.35
CA ASN A 333 -0.20 -15.70 -3.53
C ASN A 333 0.58 -14.44 -3.14
N VAL A 334 -0.01 -13.53 -2.37
CA VAL A 334 0.63 -12.26 -2.03
C VAL A 334 1.80 -12.45 -1.05
N ILE A 335 1.72 -13.38 -0.10
CA ILE A 335 2.85 -13.77 0.77
C ILE A 335 4.05 -14.24 -0.07
N SER A 336 3.80 -14.99 -1.16
CA SER A 336 4.88 -15.49 -2.02
C SER A 336 5.52 -14.40 -2.90
N ILE A 337 4.77 -13.37 -3.28
CA ILE A 337 5.23 -12.25 -4.10
C ILE A 337 6.03 -11.23 -3.28
N THR A 338 5.69 -11.06 -2.00
CA THR A 338 6.26 -10.02 -1.13
C THR A 338 7.58 -10.46 -0.48
N ASP A 339 8.35 -9.49 0.01
CA ASP A 339 9.63 -9.69 0.69
C ASP A 339 9.47 -9.86 2.20
N GLY A 340 8.28 -10.16 2.66
CA GLY A 340 7.91 -10.39 4.04
C GLY A 340 6.47 -9.99 4.33
N GLN A 341 6.06 -10.21 5.58
CA GLN A 341 4.71 -9.89 6.04
C GLN A 341 4.68 -9.43 7.49
N ILE A 342 3.80 -8.48 7.77
CA ILE A 342 3.39 -8.05 9.11
C ILE A 342 2.03 -8.69 9.37
N MET A 343 2.00 -9.68 10.26
CA MET A 343 0.78 -10.40 10.61
C MET A 343 0.13 -9.80 11.84
N LEU A 344 -1.17 -9.51 11.74
CA LEU A 344 -1.98 -8.98 12.85
C LEU A 344 -2.92 -10.04 13.38
N GLN A 345 -2.89 -10.22 14.71
CA GLN A 345 -3.72 -11.20 15.42
C GLN A 345 -4.94 -10.54 16.07
N THR A 346 -6.10 -11.14 15.84
CA THR A 346 -7.38 -10.70 16.40
C THR A 346 -7.38 -10.77 17.94
N GLU A 347 -6.87 -11.86 18.52
CA GLU A 347 -6.81 -12.04 19.98
C GLU A 347 -5.93 -11.00 20.65
N ALA A 348 -4.75 -10.70 20.08
CA ALA A 348 -3.86 -9.66 20.59
C ALA A 348 -4.54 -8.29 20.55
N PHE A 349 -5.26 -7.98 19.46
CA PHE A 349 -5.98 -6.72 19.34
C PHE A 349 -7.04 -6.52 20.45
N TYR A 350 -7.85 -7.54 20.70
CA TYR A 350 -8.91 -7.47 21.70
C TYR A 350 -8.39 -7.57 23.14
N SER A 351 -7.22 -8.21 23.37
CA SER A 351 -6.54 -8.17 24.68
C SER A 351 -5.83 -6.85 24.96
N GLY A 352 -5.89 -5.87 24.04
CA GLY A 352 -5.32 -4.54 24.24
C GLY A 352 -3.85 -4.41 23.84
N ILE A 353 -3.27 -5.40 23.17
CA ILE A 353 -1.95 -5.29 22.53
C ILE A 353 -2.13 -4.59 21.18
N ARG A 354 -1.76 -3.32 21.11
CA ARG A 354 -1.91 -2.49 19.90
C ARG A 354 -0.62 -1.72 19.63
N PRO A 355 -0.03 -1.87 18.41
CA PRO A 355 -0.48 -2.69 17.29
C PRO A 355 -0.43 -4.20 17.60
N ALA A 356 -1.38 -4.95 17.04
CA ALA A 356 -1.60 -6.37 17.32
C ALA A 356 -0.66 -7.28 16.49
N ILE A 357 0.61 -6.91 16.37
CA ILE A 357 1.59 -7.57 15.51
C ILE A 357 2.03 -8.89 16.15
N ASP A 358 1.87 -9.98 15.40
CA ASP A 358 2.49 -11.25 15.75
C ASP A 358 3.97 -11.25 15.39
N VAL A 359 4.84 -11.10 16.38
CA VAL A 359 6.30 -11.08 16.19
C VAL A 359 6.85 -12.43 15.71
N GLY A 360 6.17 -13.53 15.99
CA GLY A 360 6.59 -14.89 15.60
C GLY A 360 6.31 -15.19 14.14
N LEU A 361 5.15 -14.76 13.64
CA LEU A 361 4.70 -15.00 12.26
C LEU A 361 5.07 -13.87 11.30
N SER A 362 5.42 -12.70 11.83
CA SER A 362 5.86 -11.56 11.02
C SER A 362 7.33 -11.70 10.66
N VAL A 363 7.65 -11.48 9.38
CA VAL A 363 9.00 -11.67 8.82
C VAL A 363 9.31 -10.55 7.85
N SER A 364 10.52 -9.98 7.95
CA SER A 364 11.12 -9.15 6.89
C SER A 364 12.32 -9.89 6.32
N ARG A 365 12.30 -10.17 4.99
CA ARG A 365 13.43 -10.82 4.31
C ARG A 365 14.63 -9.90 4.13
N VAL A 366 14.45 -8.59 4.20
CA VAL A 366 15.54 -7.60 4.23
C VAL A 366 16.13 -7.51 5.63
N GLY A 367 15.29 -7.52 6.64
CA GLY A 367 15.68 -7.61 8.04
C GLY A 367 16.63 -6.48 8.49
N GLY A 368 17.63 -6.81 9.28
CA GLY A 368 18.56 -5.85 9.85
C GLY A 368 19.43 -5.08 8.84
N SER A 369 19.36 -5.41 7.53
CA SER A 369 19.98 -4.59 6.48
C SER A 369 19.24 -3.27 6.28
N ALA A 370 17.95 -3.22 6.64
CA ALA A 370 17.09 -2.03 6.62
C ALA A 370 17.00 -1.33 7.99
N GLN A 371 17.98 -1.49 8.84
CA GLN A 371 18.05 -0.82 10.15
C GLN A 371 19.35 -0.04 10.28
N ILE A 372 19.30 1.12 10.94
CA ILE A 372 20.51 1.79 11.41
C ILE A 372 21.20 0.93 12.49
N LYS A 373 22.51 1.06 12.61
CA LYS A 373 23.30 0.19 13.53
C LYS A 373 22.81 0.29 14.97
N ALA A 374 22.43 1.48 15.44
CA ALA A 374 21.91 1.70 16.77
C ALA A 374 20.65 0.86 17.06
N MET A 375 19.67 0.86 16.13
CA MET A 375 18.48 0.02 16.27
C MET A 375 18.83 -1.46 16.26
N LYS A 376 19.70 -1.89 15.35
CA LYS A 376 20.11 -3.29 15.25
C LYS A 376 20.80 -3.80 16.51
N GLN A 377 21.59 -2.96 17.21
CA GLN A 377 22.27 -3.33 18.46
C GLN A 377 21.29 -3.67 19.58
N ILE A 378 20.13 -3.02 19.65
CA ILE A 378 19.12 -3.25 20.70
C ILE A 378 18.04 -4.26 20.28
N ALA A 379 17.59 -4.21 19.02
CA ALA A 379 16.48 -5.02 18.53
C ALA A 379 16.76 -6.52 18.49
N GLY A 380 18.02 -6.91 18.21
CA GLY A 380 18.40 -8.32 18.17
C GLY A 380 18.14 -9.07 19.48
N ARG A 381 18.48 -8.43 20.61
CA ARG A 381 18.22 -8.99 21.95
C ARG A 381 16.72 -9.03 22.27
N MET A 382 15.99 -7.98 21.92
CA MET A 382 14.54 -7.90 22.17
C MET A 382 13.78 -9.04 21.48
N ARG A 383 14.15 -9.39 20.25
CA ARG A 383 13.52 -10.50 19.53
C ARG A 383 13.69 -11.84 20.25
N LEU A 384 14.89 -12.10 20.75
CA LEU A 384 15.19 -13.33 21.54
C LEU A 384 14.39 -13.38 22.83
N ASP A 385 14.39 -12.28 23.58
CA ASP A 385 13.69 -12.17 24.87
C ASP A 385 12.17 -12.34 24.69
N LEU A 386 11.58 -11.80 23.61
CA LEU A 386 10.16 -11.98 23.28
C LEU A 386 9.82 -13.41 22.84
N ALA A 387 10.71 -14.08 22.11
CA ALA A 387 10.51 -15.48 21.74
C ALA A 387 10.51 -16.38 22.98
N GLN A 388 11.48 -16.21 23.88
CA GLN A 388 11.54 -16.93 25.17
C GLN A 388 10.31 -16.63 26.03
N TYR A 389 9.89 -15.38 26.12
CA TYR A 389 8.68 -15.00 26.85
C TYR A 389 7.45 -15.75 26.34
N ARG A 390 7.25 -15.86 25.02
CA ARG A 390 6.09 -16.57 24.45
C ARG A 390 6.07 -18.04 24.81
N GLU A 391 7.22 -18.71 24.74
CA GLU A 391 7.35 -20.12 25.15
C GLU A 391 7.02 -20.29 26.62
N LEU A 392 7.62 -19.47 27.50
CA LEU A 392 7.39 -19.52 28.93
C LEU A 392 5.98 -19.14 29.36
N ALA A 393 5.36 -18.15 28.67
CA ALA A 393 3.98 -17.74 28.95
C ALA A 393 2.97 -18.85 28.63
N ALA A 394 3.20 -19.64 27.59
CA ALA A 394 2.39 -20.82 27.29
C ALA A 394 2.53 -21.89 28.37
N PHE A 395 3.74 -22.13 28.87
CA PHE A 395 3.98 -23.07 29.98
C PHE A 395 3.38 -22.59 31.29
N ALA A 396 3.46 -21.29 31.59
CA ALA A 396 2.98 -20.70 32.84
C ALA A 396 1.47 -20.86 33.04
N GLN A 397 0.69 -21.04 31.95
CA GLN A 397 -0.74 -21.32 32.04
C GLN A 397 -1.06 -22.69 32.62
N PHE A 398 -0.11 -23.65 32.60
CA PHE A 398 -0.33 -25.02 33.00
C PHE A 398 0.38 -25.40 34.32
N GLY A 399 1.28 -24.55 34.88
CA GLY A 399 2.09 -24.85 36.04
C GLY A 399 1.98 -23.83 37.18
N SER A 400 1.79 -24.31 38.40
CA SER A 400 1.64 -23.45 39.59
C SER A 400 2.95 -23.05 40.26
N ASP A 401 4.05 -23.79 40.07
CA ASP A 401 5.34 -23.57 40.73
C ASP A 401 6.45 -23.24 39.70
N LEU A 402 6.57 -21.96 39.39
CA LEU A 402 7.66 -21.46 38.58
C LEU A 402 8.85 -21.08 39.47
N ASP A 403 10.05 -21.43 39.06
CA ASP A 403 11.27 -20.99 39.72
C ASP A 403 11.47 -19.47 39.60
N LYS A 404 12.38 -18.90 40.38
CA LYS A 404 12.64 -17.46 40.43
C LYS A 404 13.13 -16.92 39.09
N SER A 405 14.00 -17.66 38.40
CA SER A 405 14.57 -17.27 37.12
C SER A 405 13.48 -17.16 36.03
N THR A 406 12.59 -18.15 35.98
CA THR A 406 11.45 -18.16 35.03
C THR A 406 10.47 -17.02 35.31
N LYS A 407 10.21 -16.71 36.60
CA LYS A 407 9.39 -15.53 36.97
C LYS A 407 10.00 -14.21 36.51
N GLU A 408 11.31 -14.02 36.68
CA GLU A 408 12.03 -12.84 36.24
C GLU A 408 12.01 -12.69 34.71
N GLN A 409 12.14 -13.80 33.96
CA GLN A 409 12.03 -13.79 32.51
C GLN A 409 10.63 -13.44 32.04
N LEU A 410 9.59 -13.99 32.66
CA LEU A 410 8.19 -13.64 32.38
C LEU A 410 7.91 -12.16 32.64
N ASP A 411 8.35 -11.67 33.80
CA ASP A 411 8.20 -10.27 34.19
C ASP A 411 8.88 -9.30 33.22
N ARG A 412 10.06 -9.66 32.74
CA ARG A 412 10.78 -8.89 31.72
C ARG A 412 10.04 -8.94 30.40
N GLY A 413 9.55 -10.08 29.95
CA GLY A 413 8.81 -10.27 28.72
C GLY A 413 7.52 -9.48 28.69
N VAL A 414 6.74 -9.46 29.78
CA VAL A 414 5.51 -8.64 29.90
C VAL A 414 5.83 -7.16 29.70
N ARG A 415 6.90 -6.64 30.32
CA ARG A 415 7.31 -5.24 30.17
C ARG A 415 7.78 -4.92 28.75
N MET A 416 8.40 -5.88 28.05
CA MET A 416 8.75 -5.72 26.64
C MET A 416 7.52 -5.63 25.76
N VAL A 417 6.49 -6.46 26.00
CA VAL A 417 5.21 -6.38 25.29
C VAL A 417 4.55 -5.01 25.53
N GLU A 418 4.52 -4.55 26.79
CA GLU A 418 4.00 -3.22 27.11
C GLU A 418 4.80 -2.09 26.42
N THR A 419 6.12 -2.25 26.33
CA THR A 419 7.00 -1.30 25.64
C THR A 419 6.64 -1.12 24.15
N LEU A 420 6.21 -2.20 23.49
CA LEU A 420 5.86 -2.17 22.06
C LEU A 420 4.47 -1.60 21.79
N LYS A 421 3.62 -1.45 22.81
CA LYS A 421 2.32 -0.79 22.64
C LYS A 421 2.50 0.66 22.22
N GLN A 422 1.66 1.09 21.28
CA GLN A 422 1.71 2.44 20.73
C GLN A 422 0.30 2.88 20.32
N ALA A 423 -0.05 4.11 20.66
CA ALA A 423 -1.32 4.69 20.25
C ALA A 423 -1.35 4.98 18.74
N GLN A 424 -2.51 4.93 18.15
CA GLN A 424 -2.73 5.32 16.75
C GLN A 424 -2.44 6.83 16.56
N TYR A 425 -1.95 7.20 15.40
CA TYR A 425 -1.58 8.58 15.02
C TYR A 425 -0.47 9.18 15.90
N SER A 426 0.38 8.33 16.42
CA SER A 426 1.49 8.72 17.30
C SER A 426 2.79 8.04 16.87
N PRO A 427 3.23 8.22 15.61
CA PRO A 427 4.50 7.67 15.17
C PRO A 427 5.66 8.33 15.95
N LEU A 428 6.67 7.53 16.29
CA LEU A 428 7.87 7.97 16.98
C LEU A 428 9.06 8.08 16.03
N LYS A 429 9.92 9.06 16.24
CA LYS A 429 11.19 9.17 15.54
C LYS A 429 12.12 8.03 15.94
N VAL A 430 13.08 7.70 15.09
CA VAL A 430 13.99 6.55 15.31
C VAL A 430 14.81 6.66 16.59
N ASP A 431 15.27 7.85 16.96
CA ASP A 431 15.98 8.14 18.20
C ASP A 431 15.08 7.90 19.43
N GLU A 432 13.85 8.39 19.39
CA GLU A 432 12.85 8.15 20.44
C GLU A 432 12.51 6.66 20.60
N GLN A 433 12.36 5.93 19.50
CA GLN A 433 12.15 4.49 19.53
C GLN A 433 13.33 3.77 20.17
N ILE A 434 14.58 4.14 19.80
CA ILE A 434 15.80 3.57 20.36
C ILE A 434 15.86 3.80 21.87
N LEU A 435 15.61 5.02 22.34
CA LEU A 435 15.63 5.36 23.76
C LEU A 435 14.60 4.53 24.56
N VAL A 436 13.37 4.44 24.03
CA VAL A 436 12.30 3.65 24.69
C VAL A 436 12.63 2.16 24.72
N ILE A 437 13.06 1.58 23.61
CA ILE A 437 13.41 0.16 23.53
C ILE A 437 14.63 -0.15 24.40
N TYR A 438 15.59 0.77 24.47
CA TYR A 438 16.78 0.66 25.32
C TYR A 438 16.43 0.47 26.79
N THR A 439 15.44 1.23 27.32
CA THR A 439 15.00 1.08 28.72
C THR A 439 14.51 -0.33 29.04
N ALA A 440 13.78 -0.95 28.10
CA ALA A 440 13.26 -2.31 28.25
C ALA A 440 14.37 -3.38 28.15
N VAL A 441 15.22 -3.27 27.11
CA VAL A 441 16.27 -4.26 26.81
C VAL A 441 17.37 -4.25 27.87
N ARG A 442 17.73 -3.08 28.44
CA ARG A 442 18.75 -2.93 29.47
C ARG A 442 18.22 -3.17 30.90
N GLY A 443 16.92 -3.45 31.07
CA GLY A 443 16.32 -3.83 32.35
C GLY A 443 15.96 -2.67 33.28
N PHE A 444 15.95 -1.41 32.75
CA PHE A 444 15.58 -0.22 33.55
C PHE A 444 14.10 -0.20 33.98
N LEU A 445 13.26 -1.07 33.38
CA LEU A 445 11.84 -1.18 33.70
C LEU A 445 11.50 -2.20 34.77
N SER A 446 12.49 -2.86 35.39
CA SER A 446 12.27 -3.97 36.36
C SER A 446 11.47 -3.57 37.58
N ASP A 447 11.65 -2.36 38.06
CA ASP A 447 10.97 -1.75 39.21
C ASP A 447 9.69 -0.98 38.86
N ILE A 448 9.40 -0.83 37.54
CA ILE A 448 8.24 -0.12 37.06
C ILE A 448 7.03 -1.05 37.01
N PRO A 449 5.87 -0.70 37.63
CA PRO A 449 4.64 -1.47 37.47
C PRO A 449 4.24 -1.63 36.02
N VAL A 450 3.80 -2.82 35.61
CA VAL A 450 3.49 -3.13 34.19
C VAL A 450 2.49 -2.14 33.60
N ASN A 451 1.44 -1.77 34.35
CA ASN A 451 0.43 -0.79 33.93
C ASN A 451 0.95 0.65 33.81
N GLN A 452 2.16 0.95 34.29
CA GLN A 452 2.77 2.27 34.23
C GLN A 452 3.86 2.37 33.15
N VAL A 453 4.24 1.28 32.49
CA VAL A 453 5.31 1.25 31.51
C VAL A 453 5.08 2.26 30.37
N VAL A 454 3.86 2.30 29.81
CA VAL A 454 3.52 3.22 28.72
C VAL A 454 3.58 4.69 29.18
N ASN A 455 3.11 5.01 30.40
CA ASN A 455 3.18 6.34 30.97
C ASN A 455 4.64 6.76 31.23
N PHE A 456 5.42 5.85 31.85
CA PHE A 456 6.84 6.05 32.08
C PHE A 456 7.57 6.41 30.77
N GLN A 457 7.37 5.65 29.71
CA GLN A 457 8.01 5.90 28.42
C GLN A 457 7.64 7.26 27.81
N ARG A 458 6.35 7.62 27.85
CA ARG A 458 5.89 8.92 27.37
C ARG A 458 6.56 10.07 28.13
N ASP A 459 6.61 9.96 29.46
CA ASP A 459 7.15 11.01 30.30
C ASP A 459 8.69 11.06 30.24
N PHE A 460 9.32 9.89 30.06
CA PHE A 460 10.76 9.77 29.77
C PHE A 460 11.15 10.47 28.46
N LEU A 461 10.38 10.26 27.38
CA LEU A 461 10.66 10.95 26.12
C LEU A 461 10.50 12.46 26.23
N LYS A 462 9.51 12.94 26.99
CA LYS A 462 9.38 14.39 27.27
C LYS A 462 10.59 14.92 28.03
N PHE A 463 11.06 14.19 29.04
CA PHE A 463 12.26 14.55 29.80
C PHE A 463 13.51 14.60 28.89
N MET A 464 13.72 13.58 28.06
CA MET A 464 14.84 13.54 27.11
C MET A 464 14.81 14.70 26.12
N ASN A 465 13.66 14.98 25.55
CA ASN A 465 13.48 16.10 24.60
C ASN A 465 13.68 17.48 25.24
N SER A 466 13.46 17.61 26.56
CA SER A 466 13.63 18.88 27.29
C SER A 466 15.04 19.09 27.85
N ASN A 467 15.68 18.04 28.36
CA ASN A 467 16.90 18.14 29.14
C ASN A 467 18.13 17.55 28.43
N HIS A 468 17.93 16.58 27.51
CA HIS A 468 19.01 15.81 26.87
C HIS A 468 18.79 15.62 25.37
N LEU A 469 18.35 16.70 24.69
CA LEU A 469 18.04 16.68 23.24
C LEU A 469 19.27 16.23 22.42
N GLU A 470 20.47 16.57 22.88
CA GLU A 470 21.74 16.22 22.22
C GLU A 470 21.97 14.72 22.11
N ILE A 471 21.42 13.91 23.05
CA ILE A 471 21.54 12.45 23.00
C ILE A 471 20.77 11.93 21.77
N GLY A 472 19.52 12.36 21.56
CA GLY A 472 18.72 11.98 20.40
C GLY A 472 19.40 12.41 19.08
N GLN A 473 19.89 13.63 19.01
CA GLN A 473 20.64 14.14 17.85
C GLN A 473 21.88 13.29 17.56
N THR A 474 22.64 12.93 18.58
CA THR A 474 23.84 12.08 18.46
C THR A 474 23.50 10.69 17.95
N ILE A 475 22.37 10.10 18.38
CA ILE A 475 21.89 8.81 17.86
C ILE A 475 21.63 8.88 16.34
N VAL A 476 20.97 9.94 15.90
CA VAL A 476 20.65 10.15 14.47
C VAL A 476 21.90 10.38 13.63
N GLU A 477 22.85 11.19 14.13
CA GLU A 477 24.09 11.53 13.43
C GLU A 477 25.05 10.34 13.34
N LYS A 478 25.33 9.68 14.47
CA LYS A 478 26.26 8.55 14.53
C LYS A 478 25.65 7.26 13.98
N GLN A 479 24.34 7.11 14.04
CA GLN A 479 23.59 5.88 13.70
C GLN A 479 24.08 4.62 14.42
N LYS A 480 24.84 4.78 15.51
CA LYS A 480 25.49 3.71 16.29
C LYS A 480 25.52 4.10 17.76
N LEU A 481 25.29 3.15 18.63
CA LEU A 481 25.53 3.28 20.08
C LEU A 481 26.98 2.88 20.35
N ASP A 482 27.80 3.84 20.81
CA ASP A 482 29.12 3.60 21.35
C ASP A 482 29.07 3.69 22.90
N ASP A 483 30.14 3.23 23.56
CA ASP A 483 30.18 3.14 25.02
C ASP A 483 29.95 4.51 25.71
N ALA A 484 30.42 5.60 25.09
CA ALA A 484 30.25 6.95 25.63
C ALA A 484 28.76 7.38 25.55
N LEU A 485 28.10 7.09 24.42
CA LEU A 485 26.70 7.41 24.24
C LEU A 485 25.81 6.52 25.13
N GLU A 486 26.13 5.23 25.27
CA GLU A 486 25.43 4.33 26.20
C GLU A 486 25.56 4.83 27.64
N ALA A 487 26.76 5.29 28.08
CA ALA A 487 26.94 5.88 29.39
C ALA A 487 26.09 7.14 29.61
N SER A 488 26.00 8.02 28.60
CA SER A 488 25.15 9.20 28.64
C SER A 488 23.66 8.86 28.74
N ILE A 489 23.20 7.87 27.95
CA ILE A 489 21.82 7.38 28.01
C ILE A 489 21.51 6.80 29.41
N ASN A 490 22.40 5.96 29.95
CA ASN A 490 22.24 5.38 31.27
C ASN A 490 22.13 6.46 32.37
N SER A 491 23.01 7.45 32.35
CA SER A 491 22.97 8.58 33.30
C SER A 491 21.66 9.36 33.22
N ALA A 492 21.15 9.66 31.98
CA ALA A 492 19.89 10.35 31.79
C ALA A 492 18.68 9.52 32.26
N ILE A 493 18.70 8.19 32.08
CA ILE A 493 17.64 7.31 32.59
C ILE A 493 17.64 7.31 34.13
N GLU A 494 18.80 7.21 34.77
CA GLU A 494 18.92 7.22 36.26
C GLU A 494 18.48 8.59 36.81
N GLU A 495 18.87 9.68 36.21
CA GLU A 495 18.40 11.03 36.54
C GLU A 495 16.87 11.12 36.47
N PHE A 496 16.27 10.69 35.36
CA PHE A 496 14.81 10.66 35.23
C PHE A 496 14.15 9.81 36.30
N LYS A 497 14.65 8.60 36.54
CA LYS A 497 14.09 7.68 37.53
C LYS A 497 14.17 8.24 38.97
N SER A 498 15.22 9.02 39.29
CA SER A 498 15.36 9.65 40.60
C SER A 498 14.28 10.71 40.90
N THR A 499 13.75 11.32 39.86
CA THR A 499 12.72 12.36 39.94
C THR A 499 11.30 11.87 39.63
N TYR A 500 11.21 10.68 39.03
CA TYR A 500 9.93 10.10 38.63
C TYR A 500 9.17 9.49 39.77
N SER A 501 8.04 10.07 40.15
CA SER A 501 7.16 9.51 41.17
C SER A 501 5.95 8.82 40.52
N TYR A 502 5.73 7.57 40.83
CA TYR A 502 4.51 6.87 40.43
C TYR A 502 3.32 7.51 41.11
N ASN A 503 2.37 8.07 40.37
CA ASN A 503 1.05 8.31 40.95
C ASN A 503 0.45 6.95 41.28
N LYS A 504 0.41 6.61 42.59
CA LYS A 504 -0.19 5.41 43.14
C LYS A 504 -1.71 5.40 42.90
#